data_42bae7a615d89d929bbbfce3785de972
#
_entry.id   42bae7a615d89d929bbbfce3785de972
#
_cell.length_a   1.000
_cell.length_b   1.000
_cell.length_c   1.000
_cell.angle_alpha   90.00
_cell.angle_beta   90.00
_cell.angle_gamma   90.00
#
_symmetry.space_group_name_H-M   'P 1'
#
loop_
_entity.id
_entity.type
_entity.pdbx_description
1 polymer ?
#
loop_
_entity_poly.entity_id
_entity_poly.type
_entity_poly.pdbx_seq_one_letter_code
_entity_poly.pdbx_strand_id
1 'polypeptide(L)'
;MRQVVFWVGVAALAGTGGCQRQADPPTAAAVVLLVPHSTAAALPDSLVLTPVPAVAEVPDTLRRAIARLHAALGPAAAALRPAVLEQACVGYLTLRRTDPSFRAGLLAVADMDLPNTTERLWVLDLKNAKVLHRSLVAHGEGSGHLRARRFSNKEESACTSLGFYRTAGSYDGIHGYSRRLEGLDKGENANAYNRYVVLHAADYASPAYARQHGHLGYSRGCPALPPEQFKAIISTVQGGTTLLLSGPGLHSRWLDGPVATRRFLAHGWG
;
A
#
# COMPACT_ATOMS: atom_id res chain seq x y z
N MET A 1 60.58 -8.43 -2.94
CA MET A 1 61.40 -9.65 -2.72
C MET A 1 60.48 -10.87 -2.81
N ARG A 2 60.87 -11.73 -3.79
CA ARG A 2 60.58 -13.16 -3.96
C ARG A 2 59.13 -13.62 -4.19
N GLN A 3 58.91 -13.86 -5.48
CA GLN A 3 58.00 -14.87 -6.05
C GLN A 3 58.45 -16.29 -5.63
N VAL A 4 57.52 -17.20 -5.46
CA VAL A 4 57.76 -18.64 -5.61
C VAL A 4 56.65 -19.22 -6.47
N VAL A 5 57.04 -19.64 -7.66
CA VAL A 5 56.30 -20.45 -8.62
C VAL A 5 56.59 -21.91 -8.32
N PHE A 6 55.63 -22.79 -8.27
CA PHE A 6 55.82 -24.24 -8.38
C PHE A 6 55.01 -24.82 -9.53
N TRP A 7 55.76 -25.34 -10.49
CA TRP A 7 55.35 -26.23 -11.56
C TRP A 7 55.61 -27.69 -11.14
N VAL A 8 54.65 -28.60 -11.37
CA VAL A 8 54.87 -30.04 -11.62
C VAL A 8 53.59 -30.54 -12.29
N GLY A 9 53.48 -31.17 -13.43
CA GLY A 9 54.33 -32.09 -14.12
C GLY A 9 53.36 -33.11 -14.73
N VAL A 10 53.32 -33.15 -16.09
CA VAL A 10 52.45 -34.06 -16.90
C VAL A 10 52.99 -35.48 -16.81
N ALA A 11 52.11 -36.48 -16.67
CA ALA A 11 52.39 -37.86 -17.07
C ALA A 11 51.21 -38.44 -17.85
N ALA A 12 51.47 -38.67 -19.13
CA ALA A 12 50.59 -39.42 -20.02
C ALA A 12 50.85 -40.91 -19.86
N LEU A 13 49.84 -41.70 -19.78
CA LEU A 13 49.89 -43.15 -20.00
C LEU A 13 48.80 -43.52 -21.01
N ALA A 14 49.25 -43.99 -22.16
CA ALA A 14 48.43 -44.60 -23.19
C ALA A 14 48.12 -46.05 -22.81
N GLY A 15 46.87 -46.44 -22.89
CA GLY A 15 46.38 -47.80 -22.75
C GLY A 15 45.32 -48.11 -23.79
N THR A 16 45.69 -48.93 -24.74
CA THR A 16 44.86 -49.47 -25.81
C THR A 16 43.88 -50.52 -25.28
N GLY A 17 42.68 -50.57 -25.79
CA GLY A 17 41.93 -51.82 -25.79
C GLY A 17 40.43 -51.73 -25.59
N GLY A 18 39.70 -52.13 -26.62
CA GLY A 18 38.44 -52.82 -26.42
C GLY A 18 37.15 -52.01 -26.73
N CYS A 19 36.76 -52.10 -28.00
CA CYS A 19 35.43 -51.74 -28.47
C CYS A 19 34.37 -52.70 -27.90
N GLN A 20 33.61 -52.24 -26.89
CA GLN A 20 32.32 -52.89 -26.55
C GLN A 20 31.22 -51.84 -26.76
N ARG A 21 30.37 -52.17 -27.75
CA ARG A 21 29.12 -51.44 -27.98
C ARG A 21 28.19 -51.72 -26.78
N GLN A 22 28.01 -50.74 -25.97
CA GLN A 22 26.98 -50.73 -24.95
C GLN A 22 25.70 -50.17 -25.57
N ALA A 23 24.65 -50.99 -25.55
CA ALA A 23 23.35 -50.61 -26.07
C ALA A 23 22.77 -49.48 -25.19
N ASP A 24 22.27 -48.42 -25.85
CA ASP A 24 21.55 -47.33 -25.19
C ASP A 24 20.27 -47.84 -24.55
N PRO A 25 19.95 -47.43 -23.31
CA PRO A 25 18.66 -47.74 -22.73
C PRO A 25 17.54 -46.98 -23.46
N PRO A 26 16.35 -47.56 -23.54
CA PRO A 26 15.24 -46.94 -24.25
C PRO A 26 14.87 -45.60 -23.61
N THR A 27 14.84 -44.56 -24.42
CA THR A 27 14.38 -43.21 -24.06
C THR A 27 12.95 -43.31 -23.53
N ALA A 28 12.77 -43.18 -22.23
CA ALA A 28 11.45 -43.03 -21.63
C ALA A 28 10.82 -41.73 -22.17
N ALA A 29 9.80 -41.90 -23.02
CA ALA A 29 8.98 -40.76 -23.42
C ALA A 29 8.34 -40.14 -22.18
N ALA A 30 8.78 -38.94 -21.83
CA ALA A 30 8.15 -38.13 -20.80
C ALA A 30 6.74 -37.79 -21.29
N VAL A 31 5.75 -38.46 -20.72
CA VAL A 31 4.34 -38.07 -20.86
C VAL A 31 4.20 -36.77 -20.08
N VAL A 32 4.25 -35.66 -20.79
CA VAL A 32 3.86 -34.35 -20.24
C VAL A 32 2.34 -34.44 -20.05
N LEU A 33 1.93 -34.72 -18.82
CA LEU A 33 0.58 -34.49 -18.37
C LEU A 33 0.33 -33.01 -18.42
N LEU A 34 -0.28 -32.52 -19.50
CA LEU A 34 -0.90 -31.20 -19.55
C LEU A 34 -2.01 -31.21 -18.51
N VAL A 35 -1.68 -30.74 -17.30
CA VAL A 35 -2.68 -30.37 -16.32
C VAL A 35 -3.44 -29.21 -16.95
N PRO A 36 -4.74 -29.33 -17.24
CA PRO A 36 -5.47 -28.16 -17.70
C PRO A 36 -5.37 -27.10 -16.63
N HIS A 37 -4.75 -25.97 -16.96
CA HIS A 37 -4.84 -24.76 -16.15
C HIS A 37 -6.33 -24.45 -16.10
N SER A 38 -6.97 -24.82 -15.00
CA SER A 38 -8.30 -24.35 -14.68
C SER A 38 -8.21 -22.83 -14.65
N THR A 39 -8.63 -22.22 -15.75
CA THR A 39 -9.03 -20.82 -15.75
C THR A 39 -10.27 -20.76 -14.86
N ALA A 40 -10.04 -20.69 -13.54
CA ALA A 40 -11.05 -20.20 -12.63
C ALA A 40 -11.40 -18.82 -13.16
N ALA A 41 -12.52 -18.72 -13.89
CA ALA A 41 -13.08 -17.47 -14.30
C ALA A 41 -13.18 -16.62 -13.03
N ALA A 42 -12.35 -15.60 -12.91
CA ALA A 42 -12.44 -14.66 -11.81
C ALA A 42 -13.87 -14.13 -11.83
N LEU A 43 -14.62 -14.41 -10.77
CA LEU A 43 -15.94 -13.85 -10.59
C LEU A 43 -15.80 -12.34 -10.79
N PRO A 44 -16.71 -11.70 -11.55
CA PRO A 44 -16.63 -10.27 -11.77
C PRO A 44 -16.53 -9.58 -10.42
N ASP A 45 -15.46 -8.80 -10.24
CA ASP A 45 -15.24 -8.03 -9.02
C ASP A 45 -16.45 -7.11 -8.89
N SER A 46 -17.29 -7.34 -7.89
CA SER A 46 -18.56 -6.62 -7.73
C SER A 46 -18.33 -5.13 -7.90
N LEU A 47 -19.01 -4.50 -8.84
CA LEU A 47 -18.94 -3.05 -9.06
C LEU A 47 -19.54 -2.25 -7.88
N VAL A 48 -20.25 -2.94 -6.98
CA VAL A 48 -20.85 -2.32 -5.79
C VAL A 48 -19.78 -2.01 -4.77
N LEU A 49 -19.65 -0.74 -4.42
CA LEU A 49 -18.80 -0.30 -3.32
C LEU A 49 -19.37 -0.76 -1.99
N THR A 50 -18.51 -1.20 -1.09
CA THR A 50 -18.91 -1.55 0.26
C THR A 50 -19.38 -0.29 0.99
N PRO A 51 -20.54 -0.31 1.67
CA PRO A 51 -20.93 0.81 2.53
C PRO A 51 -19.84 1.11 3.55
N VAL A 52 -19.46 2.38 3.65
CA VAL A 52 -18.52 2.85 4.68
C VAL A 52 -19.34 3.14 5.94
N PRO A 53 -19.05 2.48 7.08
CA PRO A 53 -19.75 2.78 8.32
C PRO A 53 -19.56 4.25 8.68
N ALA A 54 -20.66 4.91 9.06
CA ALA A 54 -20.58 6.25 9.62
C ALA A 54 -19.82 6.22 10.95
N VAL A 55 -19.03 7.27 11.21
CA VAL A 55 -18.40 7.43 12.51
C VAL A 55 -19.49 7.70 13.55
N ALA A 56 -19.52 6.90 14.61
CA ALA A 56 -20.48 7.10 15.68
C ALA A 56 -20.28 8.48 16.34
N GLU A 57 -21.41 9.09 16.73
CA GLU A 57 -21.42 10.29 17.57
C GLU A 57 -20.65 11.52 17.03
N VAL A 58 -20.51 11.65 15.70
CA VAL A 58 -19.97 12.89 15.13
C VAL A 58 -21.00 14.01 15.26
N PRO A 59 -20.75 15.04 16.09
CA PRO A 59 -21.66 16.17 16.21
C PRO A 59 -21.85 16.91 14.88
N ASP A 60 -23.07 17.41 14.66
CA ASP A 60 -23.44 18.09 13.41
C ASP A 60 -22.52 19.24 13.03
N THR A 61 -21.96 19.94 14.01
CA THR A 61 -21.02 21.04 13.77
C THR A 61 -19.79 20.55 13.00
N LEU A 62 -19.19 19.46 13.44
CA LEU A 62 -18.02 18.88 12.75
C LEU A 62 -18.44 18.26 11.41
N ARG A 63 -19.56 17.53 11.37
CA ARG A 63 -20.08 16.92 10.14
C ARG A 63 -20.32 17.98 9.04
N ARG A 64 -20.96 19.12 9.39
CA ARG A 64 -21.11 20.25 8.45
C ARG A 64 -19.78 20.87 8.02
N ALA A 65 -18.80 20.94 8.93
CA ALA A 65 -17.46 21.45 8.58
C ALA A 65 -16.74 20.52 7.59
N ILE A 66 -16.83 19.19 7.77
CA ILE A 66 -16.27 18.20 6.86
C ILE A 66 -16.98 18.26 5.49
N ALA A 67 -18.30 18.39 5.46
CA ALA A 67 -19.05 18.54 4.21
C ALA A 67 -18.66 19.80 3.44
N ARG A 68 -18.47 20.94 4.14
CA ARG A 68 -17.94 22.17 3.53
C ARG A 68 -16.52 22.01 3.02
N LEU A 69 -15.66 21.34 3.76
CA LEU A 69 -14.31 21.00 3.31
C LEU A 69 -14.36 20.17 2.02
N HIS A 70 -15.18 19.11 2.00
CA HIS A 70 -15.32 18.25 0.83
C HIS A 70 -15.76 19.02 -0.41
N ALA A 71 -16.76 19.89 -0.28
CA ALA A 71 -17.22 20.77 -1.36
C ALA A 71 -16.10 21.72 -1.84
N ALA A 72 -15.34 22.30 -0.91
CA ALA A 72 -14.25 23.22 -1.22
C ALA A 72 -13.03 22.54 -1.88
N LEU A 73 -12.78 21.24 -1.63
CA LEU A 73 -11.76 20.46 -2.34
C LEU A 73 -12.05 20.29 -3.83
N GLY A 74 -13.31 20.46 -4.25
CA GLY A 74 -13.72 20.55 -5.65
C GLY A 74 -13.55 19.23 -6.44
N PRO A 75 -13.46 19.33 -7.78
CA PRO A 75 -13.44 18.16 -8.67
C PRO A 75 -12.29 17.18 -8.41
N ALA A 76 -11.17 17.65 -7.88
CA ALA A 76 -10.03 16.79 -7.57
C ALA A 76 -10.34 15.77 -6.46
N ALA A 77 -11.34 16.03 -5.62
CA ALA A 77 -11.81 15.12 -4.58
C ALA A 77 -13.15 14.42 -4.94
N ALA A 78 -13.66 14.54 -6.17
CA ALA A 78 -14.97 13.99 -6.53
C ALA A 78 -15.09 12.47 -6.30
N ALA A 79 -14.00 11.72 -6.46
CA ALA A 79 -13.98 10.28 -6.20
C ALA A 79 -13.72 9.92 -4.72
N LEU A 80 -13.36 10.88 -3.87
CA LEU A 80 -13.18 10.67 -2.44
C LEU A 80 -14.55 10.58 -1.78
N ARG A 81 -14.93 9.40 -1.33
CA ARG A 81 -16.25 9.17 -0.72
C ARG A 81 -16.42 10.02 0.55
N PRO A 82 -17.57 10.71 0.73
CA PRO A 82 -17.81 11.57 1.91
C PRO A 82 -17.58 10.87 3.24
N ALA A 83 -18.00 9.61 3.37
CA ALA A 83 -17.83 8.84 4.61
C ALA A 83 -16.35 8.49 4.87
N VAL A 84 -15.53 8.27 3.82
CA VAL A 84 -14.08 8.05 3.96
C VAL A 84 -13.39 9.34 4.39
N LEU A 85 -13.78 10.48 3.84
CA LEU A 85 -13.27 11.77 4.28
C LEU A 85 -13.69 12.07 5.74
N GLU A 86 -14.93 11.72 6.14
CA GLU A 86 -15.39 11.86 7.53
C GLU A 86 -14.48 11.04 8.46
N GLN A 87 -14.27 9.75 8.17
CA GLN A 87 -13.35 8.91 8.94
C GLN A 87 -11.94 9.52 9.04
N ALA A 88 -11.40 9.97 7.91
CA ALA A 88 -10.06 10.54 7.84
C ALA A 88 -9.93 11.82 8.67
N CYS A 89 -10.90 12.73 8.59
CA CYS A 89 -10.92 13.98 9.35
C CYS A 89 -11.10 13.75 10.85
N VAL A 90 -12.03 12.86 11.24
CA VAL A 90 -12.26 12.53 12.65
C VAL A 90 -10.99 11.93 13.27
N GLY A 91 -10.39 10.95 12.62
CA GLY A 91 -9.17 10.32 13.14
C GLY A 91 -7.98 11.29 13.16
N TYR A 92 -7.81 12.12 12.15
CA TYR A 92 -6.79 13.18 12.14
C TYR A 92 -6.93 14.12 13.34
N LEU A 93 -8.12 14.63 13.60
CA LEU A 93 -8.38 15.55 14.71
C LEU A 93 -8.17 14.87 16.06
N THR A 94 -8.59 13.62 16.20
CA THR A 94 -8.39 12.83 17.42
C THR A 94 -6.91 12.58 17.69
N LEU A 95 -6.15 12.19 16.67
CA LEU A 95 -4.70 12.03 16.74
C LEU A 95 -4.02 13.33 17.12
N ARG A 96 -4.35 14.44 16.47
CA ARG A 96 -3.82 15.77 16.78
C ARG A 96 -4.15 16.27 18.18
N ARG A 97 -5.26 15.82 18.75
CA ARG A 97 -5.62 16.10 20.15
C ARG A 97 -4.73 15.34 21.12
N THR A 98 -4.40 14.10 20.79
CA THR A 98 -3.63 13.18 21.62
C THR A 98 -2.13 13.47 21.56
N ASP A 99 -1.63 13.75 20.34
CA ASP A 99 -0.20 14.03 20.10
C ASP A 99 -0.07 15.22 19.13
N PRO A 100 0.28 16.42 19.65
CA PRO A 100 0.48 17.61 18.83
C PRO A 100 1.63 17.52 17.83
N SER A 101 2.52 16.53 17.94
CA SER A 101 3.64 16.32 16.99
C SER A 101 3.19 15.83 15.63
N PHE A 102 1.94 15.34 15.49
CA PHE A 102 1.37 15.11 14.16
C PHE A 102 1.31 16.41 13.37
N ARG A 103 1.57 16.31 12.09
CA ARG A 103 1.68 17.49 11.22
C ARG A 103 0.33 18.20 11.06
N ALA A 104 0.31 19.49 11.34
CA ALA A 104 -0.89 20.32 11.31
C ALA A 104 -1.35 20.60 9.87
N GLY A 105 -2.65 20.42 9.61
CA GLY A 105 -3.29 20.80 8.34
C GLY A 105 -3.01 19.86 7.18
N LEU A 106 -2.24 18.78 7.37
CA LEU A 106 -1.90 17.83 6.31
C LEU A 106 -2.46 16.44 6.62
N LEU A 107 -3.21 15.89 5.68
CA LEU A 107 -3.86 14.58 5.78
C LEU A 107 -3.70 13.80 4.48
N ALA A 108 -3.21 12.58 4.57
CA ALA A 108 -3.26 11.63 3.46
C ALA A 108 -4.34 10.59 3.70
N VAL A 109 -5.06 10.20 2.64
CA VAL A 109 -6.12 9.20 2.71
C VAL A 109 -6.14 8.35 1.45
N ALA A 110 -6.24 7.03 1.61
CA ALA A 110 -6.46 6.11 0.51
C ALA A 110 -7.72 5.29 0.76
N ASP A 111 -8.58 5.23 -0.26
CA ASP A 111 -9.79 4.39 -0.24
C ASP A 111 -9.51 3.08 -0.97
N MET A 112 -9.18 2.04 -0.21
CA MET A 112 -8.81 0.73 -0.73
C MET A 112 -9.98 -0.05 -1.34
N ASP A 113 -11.23 0.37 -1.08
CA ASP A 113 -12.43 -0.22 -1.67
C ASP A 113 -12.67 0.23 -3.13
N LEU A 114 -12.09 1.35 -3.55
CA LEU A 114 -12.09 1.75 -4.95
C LEU A 114 -11.21 0.80 -5.78
N PRO A 115 -11.50 0.61 -7.09
CA PRO A 115 -10.61 -0.13 -7.98
C PRO A 115 -9.18 0.43 -7.94
N ASN A 116 -8.18 -0.44 -8.02
CA ASN A 116 -6.78 0.00 -8.00
C ASN A 116 -6.38 0.77 -9.27
N THR A 117 -7.18 0.71 -10.33
CA THR A 117 -7.06 1.51 -11.55
C THR A 117 -7.61 2.93 -11.42
N THR A 118 -8.24 3.25 -10.27
CA THR A 118 -8.72 4.59 -9.94
C THR A 118 -7.71 5.29 -9.07
N GLU A 119 -7.49 6.59 -9.29
CA GLU A 119 -6.71 7.43 -8.38
C GLU A 119 -7.46 7.51 -7.05
N ARG A 120 -7.05 6.69 -6.10
CA ARG A 120 -7.72 6.44 -4.83
C ARG A 120 -6.90 6.82 -3.60
N LEU A 121 -5.80 7.54 -3.81
CA LEU A 121 -5.00 8.19 -2.75
C LEU A 121 -5.05 9.69 -2.97
N TRP A 122 -5.31 10.44 -1.89
CA TRP A 122 -5.30 11.90 -1.84
C TRP A 122 -4.38 12.38 -0.74
N VAL A 123 -3.67 13.47 -0.99
CA VAL A 123 -2.97 14.27 0.03
C VAL A 123 -3.63 15.63 0.08
N LEU A 124 -4.16 15.98 1.23
CA LEU A 124 -5.03 17.13 1.44
C LEU A 124 -4.35 18.18 2.33
N ASP A 125 -4.38 19.42 1.88
CA ASP A 125 -4.18 20.60 2.73
C ASP A 125 -5.55 21.01 3.30
N LEU A 126 -5.78 20.66 4.54
CA LEU A 126 -7.06 20.90 5.21
C LEU A 126 -7.30 22.38 5.51
N LYS A 127 -6.22 23.17 5.72
CA LYS A 127 -6.32 24.60 6.04
C LYS A 127 -6.75 25.42 4.84
N ASN A 128 -6.22 25.08 3.66
CA ASN A 128 -6.48 25.80 2.43
C ASN A 128 -7.53 25.07 1.55
N ALA A 129 -8.09 23.97 2.05
CA ALA A 129 -9.05 23.12 1.33
C ALA A 129 -8.56 22.76 -0.09
N LYS A 130 -7.33 22.25 -0.19
CA LYS A 130 -6.70 21.88 -1.46
C LYS A 130 -6.33 20.40 -1.51
N VAL A 131 -6.53 19.78 -2.65
CA VAL A 131 -5.91 18.50 -2.99
C VAL A 131 -4.51 18.80 -3.51
N LEU A 132 -3.48 18.44 -2.73
CA LEU A 132 -2.08 18.61 -3.11
C LEU A 132 -1.61 17.54 -4.08
N HIS A 133 -2.05 16.30 -3.84
CA HIS A 133 -1.77 15.16 -4.72
C HIS A 133 -2.97 14.24 -4.81
N ARG A 134 -3.13 13.63 -5.98
CA ARG A 134 -4.03 12.51 -6.24
C ARG A 134 -3.27 11.45 -7.02
N SER A 135 -3.39 10.18 -6.64
CA SER A 135 -2.57 9.12 -7.22
C SER A 135 -3.28 7.77 -7.23
N LEU A 136 -2.85 6.93 -8.16
CA LEU A 136 -3.01 5.49 -8.02
C LEU A 136 -2.24 5.01 -6.80
N VAL A 137 -2.70 3.92 -6.20
CA VAL A 137 -1.97 3.21 -5.14
C VAL A 137 -2.26 1.72 -5.23
N ALA A 138 -1.20 0.90 -5.31
CA ALA A 138 -1.32 -0.54 -5.27
C ALA A 138 -1.50 -1.03 -3.83
N HIS A 139 -2.09 -2.20 -3.69
CA HIS A 139 -2.27 -2.90 -2.40
C HIS A 139 -1.54 -4.23 -2.39
N GLY A 140 -1.55 -4.92 -1.26
CA GLY A 140 -0.92 -6.23 -1.11
C GLY A 140 -1.65 -7.33 -1.89
N GLU A 141 -0.91 -8.26 -2.48
CA GLU A 141 -1.41 -9.40 -3.25
C GLU A 141 -2.48 -10.20 -2.49
N GLY A 142 -2.26 -10.42 -1.19
CA GLY A 142 -3.21 -11.11 -0.32
C GLY A 142 -4.53 -10.37 -0.13
N SER A 143 -4.62 -9.09 -0.47
CA SER A 143 -5.83 -8.28 -0.25
C SER A 143 -6.90 -8.46 -1.32
N GLY A 144 -6.56 -8.90 -2.51
CA GLY A 144 -7.52 -9.07 -3.61
C GLY A 144 -6.94 -8.65 -4.95
N HIS A 145 -7.77 -8.63 -5.98
CA HIS A 145 -7.36 -8.35 -7.35
C HIS A 145 -7.53 -6.85 -7.71
N LEU A 146 -8.63 -6.49 -8.33
CA LEU A 146 -8.91 -5.10 -8.72
C LEU A 146 -9.20 -4.21 -7.50
N ARG A 147 -9.81 -4.77 -6.46
CA ARG A 147 -10.16 -4.13 -5.20
C ARG A 147 -9.58 -4.90 -4.03
N ALA A 148 -9.16 -4.19 -2.99
CA ALA A 148 -8.77 -4.83 -1.75
C ALA A 148 -10.01 -5.20 -0.94
N ARG A 149 -10.16 -6.50 -0.64
CA ARG A 149 -11.30 -7.08 0.09
C ARG A 149 -10.89 -7.78 1.38
N ARG A 150 -9.62 -8.14 1.50
CA ARG A 150 -9.05 -8.77 2.68
C ARG A 150 -7.94 -7.90 3.24
N PHE A 151 -7.92 -7.77 4.54
CA PHE A 151 -6.92 -6.96 5.24
C PHE A 151 -6.34 -7.76 6.40
N SER A 152 -5.09 -7.55 6.72
CA SER A 152 -4.44 -8.32 7.78
C SER A 152 -3.22 -7.58 8.33
N ASN A 153 -3.06 -7.66 9.65
CA ASN A 153 -1.88 -7.18 10.37
C ASN A 153 -0.83 -8.29 10.61
N LYS A 154 -1.13 -9.54 10.17
CA LYS A 154 -0.22 -10.69 10.34
C LYS A 154 0.95 -10.59 9.38
N GLU A 155 2.12 -10.98 9.84
CA GLU A 155 3.30 -11.17 9.01
C GLU A 155 3.00 -12.20 7.90
N GLU A 156 3.68 -12.08 6.79
CA GLU A 156 3.58 -12.97 5.61
C GLU A 156 2.18 -13.10 4.98
N SER A 157 1.16 -12.39 5.51
CA SER A 157 -0.18 -12.42 4.94
C SER A 157 -0.25 -11.85 3.52
N ALA A 158 0.76 -11.10 3.09
CA ALA A 158 0.79 -10.30 1.87
C ALA A 158 -0.41 -9.34 1.73
N CYS A 159 -1.16 -9.11 2.80
CA CYS A 159 -2.29 -8.19 2.82
C CYS A 159 -1.88 -6.78 3.23
N THR A 160 -2.54 -5.78 2.65
CA THR A 160 -2.60 -4.44 3.21
C THR A 160 -3.29 -4.50 4.58
N SER A 161 -2.88 -3.69 5.52
CA SER A 161 -3.56 -3.47 6.81
C SER A 161 -4.27 -2.12 6.78
N LEU A 162 -5.49 -2.08 7.32
CA LEU A 162 -6.29 -0.85 7.42
C LEU A 162 -5.92 -0.04 8.65
N GLY A 163 -6.36 1.21 8.68
CA GLY A 163 -6.25 2.05 9.86
C GLY A 163 -5.41 3.30 9.64
N PHE A 164 -5.15 3.99 10.75
CA PHE A 164 -4.33 5.18 10.76
C PHE A 164 -2.84 4.84 10.91
N TYR A 165 -2.06 5.60 10.18
CA TYR A 165 -0.60 5.53 10.20
C TYR A 165 -0.01 6.92 10.46
N ARG A 166 1.17 6.93 11.05
CA ARG A 166 2.07 8.06 11.07
C ARG A 166 3.17 7.82 10.05
N THR A 167 3.41 8.79 9.18
CA THR A 167 4.61 8.74 8.35
C THR A 167 5.83 9.02 9.21
N ALA A 168 6.86 8.20 9.05
CA ALA A 168 8.12 8.29 9.82
C ALA A 168 9.31 8.66 8.92
N GLY A 169 10.52 8.32 9.32
CA GLY A 169 11.73 8.56 8.56
C GLY A 169 11.73 7.87 7.20
N SER A 170 12.49 8.41 6.26
CA SER A 170 12.77 7.74 4.98
C SER A 170 14.10 6.98 5.07
N TYR A 171 14.27 6.01 4.19
CA TYR A 171 15.50 5.25 4.03
C TYR A 171 15.61 4.71 2.60
N ASP A 172 16.81 4.34 2.20
CA ASP A 172 17.03 3.60 0.96
C ASP A 172 17.06 2.10 1.27
N GLY A 173 16.10 1.37 0.71
CA GLY A 173 15.93 -0.06 0.91
C GLY A 173 15.91 -0.82 -0.42
N ILE A 174 15.47 -2.08 -0.39
CA ILE A 174 15.38 -2.94 -1.60
C ILE A 174 14.44 -2.37 -2.68
N HIS A 175 13.51 -1.49 -2.30
CA HIS A 175 12.61 -0.76 -3.20
C HIS A 175 13.09 0.67 -3.48
N GLY A 176 14.38 0.97 -3.23
CA GLY A 176 14.93 2.32 -3.29
C GLY A 176 14.43 3.21 -2.16
N TYR A 177 14.43 4.52 -2.41
CA TYR A 177 13.98 5.51 -1.44
C TYR A 177 12.53 5.25 -1.02
N SER A 178 12.31 5.10 0.28
CA SER A 178 11.03 4.67 0.85
C SER A 178 10.72 5.45 2.13
N ARG A 179 9.43 5.61 2.46
CA ARG A 179 8.96 6.24 3.71
C ARG A 179 8.36 5.20 4.64
N ARG A 180 8.89 5.07 5.86
CA ARG A 180 8.36 4.19 6.88
C ARG A 180 6.97 4.62 7.32
N LEU A 181 6.13 3.64 7.65
CA LEU A 181 4.79 3.81 8.18
C LEU A 181 4.70 3.16 9.56
N GLU A 182 4.30 3.93 10.56
CA GLU A 182 3.99 3.44 11.90
C GLU A 182 2.48 3.25 12.01
N GLY A 183 2.03 2.01 12.24
CA GLY A 183 0.61 1.70 12.42
C GLY A 183 0.14 2.09 13.82
N LEU A 184 -0.99 2.77 13.91
CA LEU A 184 -1.51 3.38 15.14
C LEU A 184 -2.71 2.63 15.73
N ASP A 185 -3.24 1.65 15.00
CA ASP A 185 -4.41 0.87 15.38
C ASP A 185 -4.01 -0.53 15.85
N LYS A 186 -4.13 -0.75 17.17
CA LYS A 186 -3.82 -2.04 17.79
C LYS A 186 -4.74 -3.13 17.20
N GLY A 187 -4.14 -4.23 16.76
CA GLY A 187 -4.87 -5.33 16.11
C GLY A 187 -5.01 -5.17 14.60
N GLU A 188 -5.13 -3.94 14.09
CA GLU A 188 -5.37 -3.66 12.67
C GLU A 188 -4.08 -3.46 11.86
N ASN A 189 -3.15 -2.62 12.36
CA ASN A 189 -1.93 -2.28 11.65
C ASN A 189 -0.70 -2.07 12.54
N ALA A 190 -0.77 -2.35 13.84
CA ALA A 190 0.32 -2.10 14.77
C ALA A 190 1.63 -2.83 14.43
N ASN A 191 1.58 -3.92 13.65
CA ASN A 191 2.75 -4.63 13.17
C ASN A 191 3.37 -4.02 11.90
N ALA A 192 2.85 -2.92 11.40
CA ALA A 192 3.30 -2.33 10.13
C ALA A 192 4.82 -2.09 10.11
N TYR A 193 5.38 -1.61 11.22
CA TYR A 193 6.82 -1.37 11.33
C TYR A 193 7.63 -2.68 11.20
N ASN A 194 7.25 -3.73 11.93
CA ASN A 194 7.92 -5.04 11.91
C ASN A 194 7.74 -5.75 10.56
N ARG A 195 6.60 -5.52 9.91
CA ARG A 195 6.29 -6.02 8.56
C ARG A 195 6.96 -5.21 7.45
N TYR A 196 7.77 -4.19 7.79
CA TYR A 196 8.40 -3.29 6.82
C TYR A 196 7.41 -2.62 5.87
N VAL A 197 6.20 -2.28 6.35
CA VAL A 197 5.22 -1.56 5.55
C VAL A 197 5.69 -0.13 5.34
N VAL A 198 5.83 0.24 4.07
CA VAL A 198 6.38 1.55 3.65
C VAL A 198 5.59 2.10 2.47
N LEU A 199 5.65 3.43 2.27
CA LEU A 199 5.36 4.04 0.97
C LEU A 199 6.60 3.92 0.11
N HIS A 200 6.47 3.31 -1.07
CA HIS A 200 7.56 3.16 -2.03
C HIS A 200 7.08 3.33 -3.48
N ALA A 201 8.00 3.58 -4.39
CA ALA A 201 7.70 3.58 -5.82
C ALA A 201 7.71 2.14 -6.37
N ALA A 202 6.85 1.88 -7.37
CA ALA A 202 6.89 0.63 -8.11
C ALA A 202 6.29 0.78 -9.51
N ASP A 203 6.95 0.24 -10.53
CA ASP A 203 6.50 0.29 -11.92
C ASP A 203 5.13 -0.36 -12.09
N TYR A 204 4.85 -1.42 -11.34
CA TYR A 204 3.55 -2.10 -11.32
C TYR A 204 2.40 -1.24 -10.75
N ALA A 205 2.69 -0.09 -10.13
CA ALA A 205 1.69 0.87 -9.67
C ALA A 205 1.43 1.99 -10.69
N SER A 206 2.08 1.95 -11.86
CA SER A 206 1.99 3.00 -12.87
C SER A 206 0.69 2.95 -13.70
N PRO A 207 0.26 4.08 -14.26
CA PRO A 207 -0.82 4.10 -15.24
C PRO A 207 -0.55 3.25 -16.48
N ALA A 208 0.73 3.13 -16.88
CA ALA A 208 1.15 2.31 -18.00
C ALA A 208 0.87 0.83 -17.73
N TYR A 209 1.25 0.35 -16.55
CA TYR A 209 0.98 -1.01 -16.12
C TYR A 209 -0.54 -1.29 -16.06
N ALA A 210 -1.32 -0.38 -15.49
CA ALA A 210 -2.77 -0.51 -15.41
C ALA A 210 -3.44 -0.61 -16.79
N ARG A 211 -2.98 0.20 -17.76
CA ARG A 211 -3.50 0.11 -19.15
C ARG A 211 -3.17 -1.21 -19.83
N GLN A 212 -1.99 -1.77 -19.56
CA GLN A 212 -1.56 -3.03 -20.17
C GLN A 212 -2.26 -4.25 -19.57
N HIS A 213 -2.53 -4.24 -18.25
CA HIS A 213 -2.98 -5.41 -17.52
C HIS A 213 -4.45 -5.33 -17.03
N GLY A 214 -5.10 -4.17 -17.16
CA GLY A 214 -6.44 -3.92 -16.62
C GLY A 214 -6.51 -3.73 -15.10
N HIS A 215 -5.38 -3.81 -14.41
CA HIS A 215 -5.22 -3.60 -12.97
C HIS A 215 -3.78 -3.18 -12.65
N LEU A 216 -3.52 -2.66 -11.45
CA LEU A 216 -2.16 -2.52 -10.93
C LEU A 216 -1.60 -3.88 -10.50
N GLY A 217 -0.27 -4.00 -10.47
CA GLY A 217 0.37 -5.11 -9.77
C GLY A 217 0.25 -4.98 -8.25
N TYR A 218 0.94 -5.85 -7.52
CA TYR A 218 0.73 -6.02 -6.09
C TYR A 218 2.04 -5.94 -5.30
N SER A 219 1.93 -5.44 -4.08
CA SER A 219 2.99 -5.49 -3.08
C SER A 219 2.81 -6.69 -2.14
N ARG A 220 3.64 -6.77 -1.10
CA ARG A 220 3.44 -7.67 0.04
C ARG A 220 2.69 -7.01 1.21
N GLY A 221 1.91 -5.94 0.92
CA GLY A 221 1.11 -5.20 1.89
C GLY A 221 1.38 -3.69 1.92
N CYS A 222 2.48 -3.23 1.35
CA CYS A 222 2.84 -1.82 1.25
C CYS A 222 1.89 -1.07 0.30
N PRO A 223 1.52 0.18 0.60
CA PRO A 223 0.95 1.08 -0.41
C PRO A 223 2.06 1.52 -1.36
N ALA A 224 2.03 1.01 -2.62
CA ALA A 224 3.00 1.36 -3.64
C ALA A 224 2.44 2.40 -4.62
N LEU A 225 3.26 3.36 -5.01
CA LEU A 225 2.90 4.53 -5.80
C LEU A 225 3.56 4.51 -7.19
N PRO A 226 2.98 5.19 -8.18
CA PRO A 226 3.61 5.41 -9.47
C PRO A 226 4.97 6.11 -9.32
N PRO A 227 6.04 5.64 -9.98
CA PRO A 227 7.37 6.24 -9.87
C PRO A 227 7.40 7.72 -10.22
N GLU A 228 6.63 8.15 -11.22
CA GLU A 228 6.56 9.52 -11.71
C GLU A 228 5.97 10.51 -10.68
N GLN A 229 5.09 10.04 -9.78
CA GLN A 229 4.45 10.86 -8.74
C GLN A 229 5.11 10.71 -7.37
N PHE A 230 5.85 9.61 -7.17
CA PHE A 230 6.34 9.19 -5.87
C PHE A 230 7.16 10.27 -5.14
N LYS A 231 8.16 10.86 -5.82
CA LYS A 231 9.04 11.86 -5.20
C LYS A 231 8.28 13.07 -4.66
N ALA A 232 7.30 13.57 -5.42
CA ALA A 232 6.48 14.71 -5.01
C ALA A 232 5.60 14.36 -3.80
N ILE A 233 4.94 13.19 -3.84
CA ILE A 233 4.08 12.73 -2.75
C ILE A 233 4.88 12.50 -1.47
N ILE A 234 5.99 11.75 -1.54
CA ILE A 234 6.78 11.40 -0.35
C ILE A 234 7.44 12.62 0.30
N SER A 235 7.78 13.63 -0.51
CA SER A 235 8.29 14.92 0.00
C SER A 235 7.21 15.72 0.72
N THR A 236 5.97 15.65 0.24
CA THR A 236 4.83 16.32 0.88
C THR A 236 4.46 15.63 2.20
N VAL A 237 4.34 14.28 2.21
CA VAL A 237 3.98 13.51 3.40
C VAL A 237 5.18 13.17 4.29
N GLN A 238 5.99 14.16 4.60
CA GLN A 238 7.15 14.02 5.51
C GLN A 238 6.71 13.49 6.88
N GLY A 239 7.68 13.18 7.74
CA GLY A 239 7.43 12.60 9.06
C GLY A 239 6.36 13.33 9.87
N GLY A 240 5.53 12.57 10.57
CA GLY A 240 4.41 13.09 11.36
C GLY A 240 3.12 13.33 10.60
N THR A 241 3.05 13.06 9.29
CA THR A 241 1.78 13.17 8.55
C THR A 241 0.85 12.01 8.90
N THR A 242 -0.42 12.32 9.15
CA THR A 242 -1.48 11.31 9.29
C THR A 242 -1.82 10.74 7.93
N LEU A 243 -1.80 9.40 7.81
CA LEU A 243 -2.31 8.67 6.65
C LEU A 243 -3.40 7.71 7.12
N LEU A 244 -4.55 7.72 6.45
CA LEU A 244 -5.58 6.69 6.60
C LEU A 244 -5.56 5.75 5.39
N LEU A 245 -5.45 4.45 5.64
CA LEU A 245 -5.84 3.41 4.68
C LEU A 245 -7.24 2.92 5.06
N SER A 246 -8.26 3.40 4.34
CA SER A 246 -9.66 3.05 4.58
C SER A 246 -10.09 1.91 3.68
N GLY A 247 -11.00 1.08 4.16
CA GLY A 247 -11.57 -0.04 3.41
C GLY A 247 -12.66 -0.76 4.19
N PRO A 248 -13.26 -1.81 3.60
CA PRO A 248 -14.27 -2.62 4.27
C PRO A 248 -13.76 -3.19 5.59
N GLY A 249 -14.56 -3.02 6.66
CA GLY A 249 -14.21 -3.54 7.98
C GLY A 249 -13.18 -2.73 8.75
N LEU A 250 -12.95 -1.46 8.36
CA LEU A 250 -12.07 -0.57 9.14
C LEU A 250 -12.60 -0.41 10.58
N HIS A 251 -11.77 -0.76 11.54
CA HIS A 251 -11.96 -0.48 12.96
C HIS A 251 -10.81 0.38 13.47
N SER A 252 -11.12 1.48 14.18
CA SER A 252 -10.09 2.34 14.73
C SER A 252 -10.59 3.09 15.96
N ARG A 253 -9.80 3.07 17.03
CA ARG A 253 -10.06 3.85 18.25
C ARG A 253 -9.96 5.36 18.03
N TRP A 254 -9.39 5.78 16.92
CA TRP A 254 -9.22 7.19 16.58
C TRP A 254 -10.49 7.81 15.98
N LEU A 255 -11.49 6.99 15.65
CA LEU A 255 -12.78 7.45 15.16
C LEU A 255 -13.69 7.93 16.31
N ASP A 256 -13.21 8.90 17.07
CA ASP A 256 -13.89 9.50 18.24
C ASP A 256 -14.45 10.88 17.86
N GLY A 257 -15.74 10.92 17.51
CA GLY A 257 -16.41 12.15 17.07
C GLY A 257 -16.41 13.27 18.11
N PRO A 258 -16.75 13.01 19.38
CA PRO A 258 -16.68 13.99 20.47
C PRO A 258 -15.29 14.58 20.67
N VAL A 259 -14.25 13.77 20.71
CA VAL A 259 -12.85 14.23 20.85
C VAL A 259 -12.42 15.08 19.67
N ALA A 260 -12.68 14.60 18.44
CA ALA A 260 -12.40 15.32 17.21
C ALA A 260 -13.08 16.69 17.16
N THR A 261 -14.37 16.75 17.59
CA THR A 261 -15.13 17.99 17.59
C THR A 261 -14.55 19.02 18.56
N ARG A 262 -14.21 18.62 19.78
CA ARG A 262 -13.54 19.52 20.73
C ARG A 262 -12.22 20.06 20.17
N ARG A 263 -11.44 19.20 19.50
CA ARG A 263 -10.19 19.62 18.86
C ARG A 263 -10.45 20.63 17.73
N PHE A 264 -11.44 20.34 16.88
CA PHE A 264 -11.81 21.23 15.78
C PHE A 264 -12.31 22.59 16.25
N LEU A 265 -13.16 22.64 17.25
CA LEU A 265 -13.68 23.92 17.81
C LEU A 265 -12.58 24.78 18.40
N ALA A 266 -11.55 24.16 18.99
CA ALA A 266 -10.45 24.89 19.61
C ALA A 266 -9.42 25.41 18.60
N HIS A 267 -9.19 24.72 17.49
CA HIS A 267 -8.03 24.97 16.62
C HIS A 267 -8.33 24.84 15.10
N GLY A 268 -9.57 24.58 14.70
CA GLY A 268 -9.91 24.32 13.31
C GLY A 268 -9.14 23.11 12.76
N TRP A 269 -8.69 23.22 11.54
CA TRP A 269 -7.88 22.20 10.85
C TRP A 269 -6.37 22.29 11.14
N GLY A 270 -5.96 23.21 11.98
CA GLY A 270 -4.55 23.48 12.30
C GLY A 270 -3.92 22.63 13.42
#